data_c82aae78349a89be2f88676dc18b9e12
#
_entry.id   c82aae78349a89be2f88676dc18b9e12
#
_cell.length_a   1.000
_cell.length_b   1.000
_cell.length_c   1.000
_cell.angle_alpha   90.00
_cell.angle_beta   90.00
_cell.angle_gamma   90.00
#
_symmetry.space_group_name_H-M   'P 1'
#
loop_
_entity.id
_entity.type
_entity.pdbx_description
1 polymer ?
#
loop_
_entity_poly.entity_id
_entity_poly.type
_entity_poly.pdbx_seq_one_letter_code
_entity_poly.pdbx_strand_id
1 'polypeptide(L)'
;MKNTIRTLAVICMTFLLMPASVLAQQALWGSSKIVSPEIHEDNTVTFRLHAPKAVKVQVSGDFLAKGTADLVENKEGVWEYKTPEPLAPELYSYTFLVDGLKINDPNNVYMIRDVASVTNVFIIGGDRADLYKVNDVPHGTVSKVWYESPSLGISRRMTVYTPAGY
;
A
#
# COMPACT_ATOMS: atom_id res chain seq x y z
N MET A 1 39.48 18.31 -43.28
CA MET A 1 39.53 18.69 -41.86
C MET A 1 38.24 19.38 -41.34
N LYS A 2 37.66 20.42 -41.96
CA LYS A 2 36.43 21.09 -41.44
C LYS A 2 35.20 20.17 -41.38
N ASN A 3 35.02 19.26 -42.33
CA ASN A 3 33.85 18.38 -42.36
C ASN A 3 33.96 17.26 -41.32
N THR A 4 35.16 16.74 -41.05
CA THR A 4 35.38 15.72 -40.01
C THR A 4 35.08 16.25 -38.62
N ILE A 5 35.47 17.53 -38.35
CA ILE A 5 35.19 18.18 -37.06
C ILE A 5 33.67 18.41 -36.87
N ARG A 6 32.94 18.79 -37.94
CA ARG A 6 31.51 18.97 -37.90
C ARG A 6 30.77 17.63 -37.65
N THR A 7 31.21 16.57 -38.30
CA THR A 7 30.62 15.22 -38.09
C THR A 7 30.88 14.71 -36.65
N LEU A 8 32.08 14.94 -36.13
CA LEU A 8 32.42 14.56 -34.73
C LEU A 8 31.58 15.36 -33.72
N ALA A 9 31.37 16.67 -33.96
CA ALA A 9 30.55 17.51 -33.08
C ALA A 9 29.08 17.09 -33.09
N VAL A 10 28.52 16.70 -34.23
CA VAL A 10 27.13 16.19 -34.33
C VAL A 10 26.99 14.86 -33.60
N ILE A 11 27.98 13.93 -33.73
CA ILE A 11 27.96 12.64 -33.03
C ILE A 11 28.08 12.85 -31.52
N CYS A 12 28.94 13.75 -31.02
CA CYS A 12 29.02 14.07 -29.59
C CYS A 12 27.72 14.71 -29.08
N MET A 13 27.07 15.55 -29.88
CA MET A 13 25.82 16.23 -29.48
C MET A 13 24.63 15.25 -29.42
N THR A 14 24.60 14.22 -30.30
CA THR A 14 23.59 13.17 -30.23
C THR A 14 23.80 12.23 -29.04
N PHE A 15 25.05 11.98 -28.59
CA PHE A 15 25.33 11.23 -27.38
C PHE A 15 24.98 11.98 -26.10
N LEU A 16 25.06 13.30 -26.08
CA LEU A 16 24.65 14.16 -24.95
C LEU A 16 23.14 14.30 -24.81
N LEU A 17 22.38 13.96 -25.84
CA LEU A 17 20.90 13.98 -25.85
C LEU A 17 20.28 12.60 -25.55
N MET A 18 21.05 11.61 -25.12
CA MET A 18 20.46 10.36 -24.62
C MET A 18 19.70 10.66 -23.34
N PRO A 19 18.37 10.47 -23.34
CA PRO A 19 17.54 10.92 -22.25
C PRO A 19 17.87 10.17 -20.97
N ALA A 20 18.01 10.91 -19.88
CA ALA A 20 18.05 10.39 -18.50
C ALA A 20 16.77 9.63 -18.10
N SER A 21 15.88 9.35 -19.05
CA SER A 21 14.61 8.64 -18.86
C SER A 21 14.74 7.18 -18.46
N VAL A 22 15.94 6.57 -18.59
CA VAL A 22 16.17 5.20 -18.12
C VAL A 22 16.21 5.11 -16.59
N LEU A 23 16.50 6.21 -15.88
CA LEU A 23 16.58 6.22 -14.43
C LEU A 23 15.20 6.32 -13.75
N ALA A 24 14.20 6.82 -14.45
CA ALA A 24 12.84 6.94 -13.90
C ALA A 24 12.12 5.57 -13.74
N GLN A 25 12.55 4.55 -14.48
CA GLN A 25 12.00 3.20 -14.35
C GLN A 25 12.66 2.36 -13.25
N GLN A 26 13.79 2.81 -12.69
CA GLN A 26 14.47 2.08 -11.61
C GLN A 26 13.66 2.04 -10.29
N ALA A 27 12.74 2.96 -10.09
CA ALA A 27 11.85 2.94 -8.93
C ALA A 27 10.90 1.72 -8.90
N LEU A 28 10.63 1.11 -10.06
CA LEU A 28 9.83 -0.12 -10.16
C LEU A 28 10.64 -1.40 -9.81
N TRP A 29 11.97 -1.33 -9.86
CA TRP A 29 12.87 -2.48 -9.63
C TRP A 29 13.49 -2.47 -8.23
N GLY A 30 13.31 -1.38 -7.47
CA GLY A 30 13.80 -1.20 -6.11
C GLY A 30 12.75 -1.46 -5.05
N SER A 31 11.69 -2.21 -5.33
CA SER A 31 10.71 -2.58 -4.31
C SER A 31 11.42 -3.35 -3.19
N SER A 32 11.25 -2.87 -1.98
CA SER A 32 11.71 -3.54 -0.77
C SER A 32 11.26 -5.00 -0.81
N LYS A 33 12.17 -5.94 -0.53
CA LYS A 33 11.86 -7.36 -0.40
C LYS A 33 11.05 -7.67 0.87
N ILE A 34 10.62 -6.64 1.60
CA ILE A 34 9.86 -6.78 2.83
C ILE A 34 8.41 -7.08 2.47
N VAL A 35 7.95 -8.21 2.94
CA VAL A 35 6.54 -8.61 2.86
C VAL A 35 5.86 -8.22 4.17
N SER A 36 4.83 -7.38 4.08
CA SER A 36 4.01 -6.95 5.22
C SER A 36 2.59 -6.59 4.73
N PRO A 37 1.54 -7.12 5.35
CA PRO A 37 1.56 -8.25 6.27
C PRO A 37 1.88 -9.57 5.55
N GLU A 38 2.60 -10.46 6.21
CA GLU A 38 2.79 -11.84 5.76
C GLU A 38 1.83 -12.75 6.52
N ILE A 39 0.91 -13.36 5.80
CA ILE A 39 -0.06 -14.31 6.35
C ILE A 39 0.53 -15.71 6.19
N HIS A 40 0.69 -16.42 7.30
CA HIS A 40 1.21 -17.79 7.33
C HIS A 40 0.10 -18.82 7.15
N GLU A 41 0.49 -20.06 6.82
CA GLU A 41 -0.44 -21.19 6.65
C GLU A 41 -1.27 -21.50 7.89
N ASP A 42 -0.73 -21.18 9.06
CA ASP A 42 -1.40 -21.35 10.36
C ASP A 42 -2.28 -20.14 10.74
N ASN A 43 -2.51 -19.20 9.82
CA ASN A 43 -3.23 -17.96 10.05
C ASN A 43 -2.59 -16.99 11.07
N THR A 44 -1.34 -17.24 11.49
CA THR A 44 -0.57 -16.19 12.16
C THR A 44 -0.12 -15.15 11.15
N VAL A 45 0.11 -13.91 11.59
CA VAL A 45 0.46 -12.81 10.71
C VAL A 45 1.71 -12.11 11.21
N THR A 46 2.66 -11.87 10.29
CA THR A 46 3.86 -11.09 10.59
C THR A 46 3.79 -9.73 9.91
N PHE A 47 3.93 -8.68 10.70
CA PHE A 47 4.01 -7.29 10.25
C PHE A 47 5.46 -6.83 10.28
N ARG A 48 5.92 -6.16 9.20
CA ARG A 48 7.29 -5.66 9.09
C ARG A 48 7.35 -4.25 8.57
N LEU A 49 8.24 -3.45 9.16
CA LEU A 49 8.49 -2.08 8.73
C LEU A 49 9.98 -1.78 8.77
N HIS A 50 10.56 -1.29 7.67
CA HIS A 50 11.92 -0.78 7.67
C HIS A 50 11.94 0.66 8.18
N ALA A 51 12.46 0.85 9.40
CA ALA A 51 12.55 2.14 10.07
C ALA A 51 13.83 2.23 10.93
N PRO A 52 15.03 2.23 10.32
CA PRO A 52 16.31 2.07 11.03
C PRO A 52 16.68 3.26 11.92
N LYS A 53 15.92 4.34 11.90
CA LYS A 53 16.13 5.52 12.76
C LYS A 53 15.04 5.70 13.81
N ALA A 54 14.04 4.84 13.81
CA ALA A 54 12.97 4.89 14.78
C ALA A 54 13.45 4.43 16.16
N VAL A 55 12.94 5.06 17.20
CA VAL A 55 13.18 4.67 18.59
C VAL A 55 12.14 3.63 19.04
N LYS A 56 10.92 3.72 18.50
CA LYS A 56 9.84 2.81 18.82
C LYS A 56 8.91 2.62 17.63
N VAL A 57 8.60 1.36 17.32
CA VAL A 57 7.59 1.03 16.31
C VAL A 57 6.54 0.12 16.93
N GLN A 58 5.27 0.43 16.67
CA GLN A 58 4.12 -0.36 17.10
C GLN A 58 3.20 -0.63 15.91
N VAL A 59 2.49 -1.74 15.95
CA VAL A 59 1.31 -1.97 15.11
C VAL A 59 0.06 -1.70 15.93
N SER A 60 -0.89 -0.98 15.36
CA SER A 60 -2.23 -0.78 15.91
C SER A 60 -3.23 -1.44 14.98
N GLY A 61 -4.10 -2.30 15.50
CA GLY A 61 -5.06 -3.04 14.69
C GLY A 61 -6.20 -3.61 15.54
N ASP A 62 -7.31 -3.89 14.87
CA ASP A 62 -8.54 -4.41 15.48
C ASP A 62 -8.42 -5.88 15.91
N PHE A 63 -7.40 -6.61 15.45
CA PHE A 63 -7.05 -7.95 15.90
C PHE A 63 -6.30 -7.99 17.25
N LEU A 64 -5.94 -6.84 17.81
CA LEU A 64 -5.17 -6.72 19.04
C LEU A 64 -6.09 -6.36 20.22
N ALA A 65 -6.18 -7.22 21.23
CA ALA A 65 -7.01 -7.00 22.41
C ALA A 65 -6.70 -5.66 23.14
N LYS A 66 -5.44 -5.21 23.10
CA LYS A 66 -4.99 -3.94 23.69
C LYS A 66 -4.91 -2.79 22.67
N GLY A 67 -5.32 -3.04 21.42
CA GLY A 67 -5.30 -2.08 20.34
C GLY A 67 -3.92 -1.79 19.74
N THR A 68 -2.81 -2.09 20.44
CA THR A 68 -1.43 -1.89 19.96
C THR A 68 -0.51 -3.01 20.44
N ALA A 69 0.55 -3.30 19.64
CA ALA A 69 1.64 -4.19 20.00
C ALA A 69 2.98 -3.59 19.56
N ASP A 70 4.03 -3.75 20.38
CA ASP A 70 5.37 -3.29 20.06
C ASP A 70 6.04 -4.25 19.06
N LEU A 71 6.75 -3.69 18.08
CA LEU A 71 7.61 -4.41 17.18
C LEU A 71 9.03 -4.50 17.76
N VAL A 72 9.79 -5.49 17.34
CA VAL A 72 11.18 -5.70 17.69
C VAL A 72 12.07 -5.44 16.49
N GLU A 73 13.09 -4.59 16.66
CA GLU A 73 14.04 -4.26 15.61
C GLU A 73 15.08 -5.39 15.40
N ASN A 74 15.39 -5.70 14.17
CA ASN A 74 16.50 -6.56 13.80
C ASN A 74 17.76 -5.72 13.43
N LYS A 75 18.87 -6.42 13.13
CA LYS A 75 20.16 -5.77 12.80
C LYS A 75 20.14 -4.96 11.49
N GLU A 76 19.12 -5.14 10.66
CA GLU A 76 18.96 -4.48 9.36
C GLU A 76 18.03 -3.26 9.44
N GLY A 77 17.58 -2.89 10.65
CA GLY A 77 16.64 -1.79 10.85
C GLY A 77 15.21 -2.12 10.45
N VAL A 78 14.88 -3.42 10.34
CA VAL A 78 13.52 -3.89 10.10
C VAL A 78 12.90 -4.25 11.44
N TRP A 79 11.79 -3.62 11.71
CA TRP A 79 10.94 -3.87 12.87
C TRP A 79 9.92 -4.93 12.53
N GLU A 80 9.72 -5.91 13.42
CA GLU A 80 8.84 -7.06 13.20
C GLU A 80 7.95 -7.33 14.42
N TYR A 81 6.69 -7.69 14.14
CA TYR A 81 5.75 -8.25 15.10
C TYR A 81 5.03 -9.43 14.45
N LYS A 82 5.02 -10.58 15.12
CA LYS A 82 4.22 -11.74 14.73
C LYS A 82 3.09 -11.93 15.75
N THR A 83 1.88 -12.18 15.27
CA THR A 83 0.76 -12.52 16.17
C THR A 83 1.08 -13.79 16.94
N PRO A 84 0.87 -13.83 18.27
CA PRO A 84 1.18 -15.01 19.08
C PRO A 84 0.27 -16.20 18.79
N GLU A 85 -0.96 -15.92 18.32
CA GLU A 85 -1.98 -16.91 18.01
C GLU A 85 -2.52 -16.71 16.58
N PRO A 86 -3.07 -17.77 15.95
CA PRO A 86 -3.79 -17.67 14.70
C PRO A 86 -4.96 -16.68 14.81
N LEU A 87 -5.17 -15.89 13.76
CA LEU A 87 -6.32 -15.01 13.66
C LEU A 87 -7.52 -15.76 13.04
N ALA A 88 -8.71 -15.43 13.50
CA ALA A 88 -9.95 -15.96 12.94
C ALA A 88 -10.16 -15.44 11.49
N PRO A 89 -10.90 -16.16 10.64
CA PRO A 89 -11.27 -15.66 9.31
C PRO A 89 -12.06 -14.34 9.38
N GLU A 90 -11.46 -13.24 8.96
CA GLU A 90 -12.07 -11.90 8.93
C GLU A 90 -11.24 -10.93 8.07
N LEU A 91 -11.84 -9.77 7.77
CA LEU A 91 -11.16 -8.59 7.25
C LEU A 91 -10.66 -7.76 8.44
N TYR A 92 -9.35 -7.59 8.53
CA TYR A 92 -8.69 -6.83 9.59
C TYR A 92 -8.12 -5.52 9.08
N SER A 93 -8.12 -4.49 9.93
CA SER A 93 -7.50 -3.21 9.68
C SER A 93 -6.33 -2.93 10.62
N TYR A 94 -5.30 -2.21 10.11
CA TYR A 94 -4.15 -1.83 10.92
C TYR A 94 -3.43 -0.60 10.39
N THR A 95 -2.57 -0.04 11.24
CA THR A 95 -1.60 1.01 10.91
C THR A 95 -0.36 0.82 11.76
N PHE A 96 0.77 1.42 11.35
CA PHE A 96 1.94 1.52 12.22
C PHE A 96 1.93 2.83 13.01
N LEU A 97 2.58 2.79 14.16
CA LEU A 97 2.94 3.96 14.97
C LEU A 97 4.47 3.99 15.06
N VAL A 98 5.08 4.98 14.44
CA VAL A 98 6.54 5.20 14.45
C VAL A 98 6.82 6.43 15.29
N ASP A 99 7.46 6.24 16.43
CA ASP A 99 7.72 7.29 17.43
C ASP A 99 6.47 8.12 17.77
N GLY A 100 5.30 7.43 17.82
CA GLY A 100 4.01 8.03 18.09
C GLY A 100 3.28 8.59 16.86
N LEU A 101 3.91 8.66 15.68
CA LEU A 101 3.29 9.10 14.46
C LEU A 101 2.58 7.93 13.75
N LYS A 102 1.31 8.10 13.45
CA LYS A 102 0.52 7.11 12.70
C LYS A 102 0.87 7.14 11.23
N ILE A 103 1.26 6.00 10.66
CA ILE A 103 1.57 5.84 9.25
C ILE A 103 0.91 4.59 8.67
N ASN A 104 0.65 4.60 7.37
CA ASN A 104 0.24 3.41 6.64
C ASN A 104 1.45 2.53 6.33
N ASP A 105 1.20 1.22 6.17
CA ASP A 105 2.23 0.27 5.74
C ASP A 105 2.60 0.53 4.27
N PRO A 106 3.86 0.91 3.98
CA PRO A 106 4.30 1.15 2.61
C PRO A 106 4.39 -0.12 1.76
N ASN A 107 4.38 -1.30 2.39
CA ASN A 107 4.48 -2.59 1.71
C ASN A 107 3.10 -3.23 1.42
N ASN A 108 2.02 -2.59 1.89
CA ASN A 108 0.65 -3.07 1.68
C ASN A 108 -0.17 -2.06 0.87
N VAL A 109 -0.57 -2.43 -0.33
CA VAL A 109 -1.39 -1.58 -1.22
C VAL A 109 -2.88 -1.63 -0.90
N TYR A 110 -3.31 -2.58 -0.09
CA TYR A 110 -4.72 -2.72 0.27
C TYR A 110 -5.08 -1.77 1.41
N MET A 111 -5.94 -0.80 1.09
CA MET A 111 -6.36 0.24 2.03
C MET A 111 -7.85 0.50 1.92
N ILE A 112 -8.46 0.78 3.07
CA ILE A 112 -9.82 1.32 3.15
C ILE A 112 -9.73 2.79 3.53
N ARG A 113 -10.48 3.61 2.81
CA ARG A 113 -10.65 5.02 3.14
C ARG A 113 -12.00 5.21 3.82
N ASP A 114 -11.96 5.70 5.02
CA ASP A 114 -13.10 6.21 5.77
C ASP A 114 -13.23 7.73 5.59
N VAL A 115 -14.14 8.38 6.32
CA VAL A 115 -14.42 9.83 6.23
C VAL A 115 -13.15 10.67 6.39
N ALA A 116 -12.35 10.41 7.39
CA ALA A 116 -11.16 11.20 7.76
C ALA A 116 -9.86 10.41 7.81
N SER A 117 -9.88 9.10 7.57
CA SER A 117 -8.70 8.25 7.71
C SER A 117 -8.53 7.28 6.55
N VAL A 118 -7.30 6.83 6.38
CA VAL A 118 -6.94 5.72 5.49
C VAL A 118 -6.22 4.69 6.34
N THR A 119 -6.65 3.43 6.24
CA THR A 119 -6.14 2.32 7.05
C THR A 119 -5.79 1.17 6.15
N ASN A 120 -4.66 0.50 6.38
CA ASN A 120 -4.34 -0.73 5.67
C ASN A 120 -5.24 -1.87 6.12
N VAL A 121 -5.49 -2.82 5.22
CA VAL A 121 -6.30 -4.00 5.50
C VAL A 121 -5.64 -5.27 4.99
N PHE A 122 -6.00 -6.39 5.61
CA PHE A 122 -5.69 -7.74 5.14
C PHE A 122 -6.83 -8.69 5.46
N ILE A 123 -6.87 -9.83 4.80
CA ILE A 123 -7.95 -10.82 4.94
C ILE A 123 -7.35 -12.15 5.35
N ILE A 124 -7.78 -12.68 6.49
CA ILE A 124 -7.60 -14.09 6.83
C ILE A 124 -8.76 -14.85 6.20
N GLY A 125 -8.45 -15.73 5.24
CA GLY A 125 -9.46 -16.44 4.46
C GLY A 125 -10.24 -17.46 5.28
N GLY A 126 -11.43 -17.77 4.77
CA GLY A 126 -12.39 -18.72 5.35
C GLY A 126 -13.70 -18.04 5.73
N ASP A 127 -14.77 -18.82 5.84
CA ASP A 127 -16.09 -18.38 6.25
C ASP A 127 -16.55 -17.07 5.58
N ARG A 128 -17.02 -16.11 6.37
CA ARG A 128 -17.49 -14.81 5.90
C ARG A 128 -16.38 -13.95 5.28
N ALA A 129 -15.13 -14.17 5.65
CA ALA A 129 -14.00 -13.40 5.11
C ALA A 129 -13.81 -13.63 3.61
N ASP A 130 -14.22 -14.78 3.08
CA ASP A 130 -14.13 -15.07 1.66
C ASP A 130 -15.07 -14.19 0.82
N LEU A 131 -16.06 -13.55 1.41
CA LEU A 131 -16.91 -12.56 0.73
C LEU A 131 -16.15 -11.26 0.38
N TYR A 132 -15.04 -10.96 1.06
CA TYR A 132 -14.20 -9.80 0.77
C TYR A 132 -13.16 -10.06 -0.31
N LYS A 133 -12.95 -11.32 -0.68
CA LYS A 133 -12.02 -11.71 -1.74
C LYS A 133 -12.63 -11.46 -3.12
N VAL A 134 -11.78 -11.39 -4.13
CA VAL A 134 -12.23 -11.43 -5.52
C VAL A 134 -12.71 -12.85 -5.81
N ASN A 135 -14.02 -13.02 -6.03
CA ASN A 135 -14.65 -14.29 -6.35
C ASN A 135 -14.93 -14.38 -7.86
N ASP A 136 -14.97 -15.59 -8.40
CA ASP A 136 -15.33 -15.83 -9.81
C ASP A 136 -16.85 -15.77 -10.00
N VAL A 137 -17.36 -14.56 -9.97
CA VAL A 137 -18.79 -14.23 -10.14
C VAL A 137 -18.93 -13.01 -11.06
N PRO A 138 -20.10 -12.77 -11.70
CA PRO A 138 -20.31 -11.54 -12.44
C PRO A 138 -20.14 -10.32 -11.54
N HIS A 139 -19.27 -9.41 -11.93
CA HIS A 139 -18.98 -8.20 -11.17
C HIS A 139 -19.82 -7.02 -11.64
N GLY A 140 -20.19 -6.17 -10.71
CA GLY A 140 -20.83 -4.88 -10.97
C GLY A 140 -19.81 -3.78 -11.29
N THR A 141 -20.32 -2.56 -11.42
CA THR A 141 -19.51 -1.38 -11.70
C THR A 141 -19.53 -0.42 -10.52
N VAL A 142 -18.37 0.13 -10.18
CA VAL A 142 -18.25 1.22 -9.20
C VAL A 142 -17.92 2.51 -9.93
N SER A 143 -18.85 3.48 -9.90
CA SER A 143 -18.72 4.78 -10.52
C SER A 143 -18.52 5.88 -9.48
N LYS A 144 -17.63 6.84 -9.75
CA LYS A 144 -17.47 8.07 -8.96
C LYS A 144 -18.10 9.22 -9.72
N VAL A 145 -19.23 9.71 -9.21
CA VAL A 145 -20.04 10.72 -9.86
C VAL A 145 -19.96 12.04 -9.11
N TRP A 146 -19.61 13.11 -9.82
CA TRP A 146 -19.68 14.46 -9.30
C TRP A 146 -21.08 15.03 -9.53
N TYR A 147 -21.60 15.75 -8.56
CA TYR A 147 -22.90 16.44 -8.67
C TYR A 147 -22.87 17.75 -7.89
N GLU A 148 -23.65 18.69 -8.35
CA GLU A 148 -23.92 19.93 -7.61
C GLU A 148 -24.95 19.67 -6.53
N SER A 149 -24.70 20.12 -5.32
CA SER A 149 -25.61 20.02 -4.18
C SER A 149 -26.21 21.39 -3.90
N PRO A 150 -27.41 21.71 -4.39
CA PRO A 150 -28.03 23.02 -4.18
C PRO A 150 -28.24 23.35 -2.70
N SER A 151 -28.59 22.35 -1.90
CA SER A 151 -28.81 22.51 -0.46
C SER A 151 -27.55 22.89 0.34
N LEU A 152 -26.37 22.51 -0.16
CA LEU A 152 -25.08 22.79 0.51
C LEU A 152 -24.28 23.86 -0.22
N GLY A 153 -24.67 24.26 -1.43
CA GLY A 153 -23.97 25.23 -2.26
C GLY A 153 -22.57 24.81 -2.70
N ILE A 154 -22.29 23.51 -2.80
CA ILE A 154 -20.99 22.95 -3.18
C ILE A 154 -21.14 21.76 -4.11
N SER A 155 -20.12 21.54 -4.96
CA SER A 155 -19.95 20.29 -5.71
C SER A 155 -19.54 19.17 -4.78
N ARG A 156 -20.16 18.01 -4.93
CA ARG A 156 -19.88 16.81 -4.14
C ARG A 156 -19.64 15.60 -5.05
N ARG A 157 -19.02 14.59 -4.49
CA ARG A 157 -18.79 13.31 -5.14
C ARG A 157 -19.48 12.19 -4.37
N MET A 158 -20.19 11.32 -5.10
CA MET A 158 -20.72 10.07 -4.58
C MET A 158 -20.05 8.87 -5.26
N THR A 159 -20.07 7.75 -4.58
CA THR A 159 -19.72 6.46 -5.15
C THR A 159 -21.00 5.67 -5.36
N VAL A 160 -21.21 5.23 -6.59
CA VAL A 160 -22.40 4.47 -7.00
C VAL A 160 -21.96 3.07 -7.41
N TYR A 161 -22.52 2.05 -6.78
CA TYR A 161 -22.37 0.67 -7.21
C TYR A 161 -23.61 0.26 -8.03
N THR A 162 -23.38 -0.29 -9.21
CA THR A 162 -24.42 -0.94 -10.02
C THR A 162 -24.11 -2.43 -10.10
N PRO A 163 -25.05 -3.32 -9.70
CA PRO A 163 -24.86 -4.76 -9.79
C PRO A 163 -24.60 -5.25 -11.23
N ALA A 164 -24.07 -6.45 -11.36
CA ALA A 164 -23.93 -7.08 -12.66
C ALA A 164 -25.30 -7.27 -13.31
N GLY A 165 -25.42 -6.91 -14.59
CA GLY A 165 -26.67 -7.01 -15.35
C GLY A 165 -27.71 -5.91 -15.10
N TYR A 166 -27.34 -4.85 -14.40
CA TYR A 166 -28.19 -3.66 -14.20
C TYR A 166 -28.29 -2.82 -15.46
#